data_52e3c6495b42d04c52c283be96ac2010
#
_entry.id   52e3c6495b42d04c52c283be96ac2010
#
_cell.length_a   1.000
_cell.length_b   1.000
_cell.length_c   1.000
_cell.angle_alpha   90.00
_cell.angle_beta   90.00
_cell.angle_gamma   90.00
#
_symmetry.space_group_name_H-M   'P 1'
#
loop_
_entity.id
_entity.type
_entity.pdbx_description
1 polymer ?
#
loop_
_entity_poly.entity_id
_entity_poly.type
_entity_poly.pdbx_seq_one_letter_code
_entity_poly.pdbx_strand_id
1 'polypeptide(L)'
;MCFAGDPQIATTKLDESKSKAAPETEKVKPTYISLVKFTEKGIQNAKQTTQRLDAWAAKVQSMGVTIKQMYWTLGEYDQVCIFEAPDDETAASVLLAANMLGNIRSQTMRAFTAPEMEKILAKIP
;
A
#
# COMPACT_ATOMS: atom_id res chain seq x y z
N MET A 1 -14.51 3.98 11.31
CA MET A 1 -14.23 4.21 11.18
C MET A 1 -13.73 4.70 10.30
N CYS A 2 -13.33 4.66 10.09
CA CYS A 2 -12.89 5.11 9.45
C CYS A 2 -13.33 5.19 8.39
N PHE A 3 -13.96 5.08 7.97
CA PHE A 3 -14.38 5.35 7.09
C PHE A 3 -15.13 5.86 6.95
N ALA A 4 -15.45 5.75 7.34
CA ALA A 4 -16.19 6.14 7.29
C ALA A 4 -16.33 7.20 6.87
N GLY A 5 -16.66 7.47 7.14
CA GLY A 5 -16.99 8.48 6.86
C GLY A 5 -16.34 9.02 5.99
N ASP A 6 -16.32 8.62 5.80
CA ASP A 6 -15.46 9.08 5.26
C ASP A 6 -15.80 9.88 4.21
N PRO A 7 -15.98 10.85 4.38
CA PRO A 7 -16.33 11.85 3.50
C PRO A 7 -15.45 11.82 2.38
N GLN A 8 -14.44 11.23 2.52
CA GLN A 8 -13.59 11.15 1.50
C GLN A 8 -14.19 10.47 0.45
N ILE A 9 -15.32 10.04 0.67
CA ILE A 9 -16.07 9.46 -0.33
C ILE A 9 -16.11 10.38 -1.49
N ALA A 10 -16.13 11.63 -1.24
CA ALA A 10 -16.17 12.58 -2.32
C ALA A 10 -14.93 12.43 -3.16
N THR A 11 -13.86 12.18 -2.50
CA THR A 11 -12.62 12.03 -3.20
C THR A 11 -12.68 10.78 -4.03
N THR A 12 -13.38 9.81 -3.54
CA THR A 12 -13.50 8.57 -4.23
C THR A 12 -14.15 8.78 -5.59
N LYS A 13 -15.07 9.72 -5.65
CA LYS A 13 -15.72 9.97 -6.90
C LYS A 13 -14.75 10.45 -7.93
N LEU A 14 -13.85 11.30 -7.52
CA LEU A 14 -12.86 11.78 -8.45
C LEU A 14 -12.01 10.64 -8.95
N ASP A 15 -11.69 9.74 -8.06
CA ASP A 15 -10.88 8.62 -8.45
C ASP A 15 -11.64 7.74 -9.41
N GLU A 16 -12.91 7.61 -9.22
CA GLU A 16 -13.69 6.81 -10.11
C GLU A 16 -13.67 7.38 -11.50
N SER A 17 -13.70 8.68 -11.58
CA SER A 17 -13.66 9.34 -12.85
C SER A 17 -12.40 8.99 -13.55
N LYS A 18 -11.32 9.01 -12.84
CA LYS A 18 -10.05 8.67 -13.43
C LYS A 18 -10.03 7.25 -13.86
N SER A 19 -10.61 6.41 -13.07
CA SER A 19 -10.64 5.02 -13.39
C SER A 19 -11.36 4.78 -14.67
N LYS A 20 -12.41 5.51 -14.89
CA LYS A 20 -13.14 5.34 -16.08
C LYS A 20 -12.34 5.82 -17.24
N ALA A 21 -11.58 6.84 -17.02
CA ALA A 21 -10.80 7.38 -18.09
C ALA A 21 -9.65 6.44 -18.39
N ALA A 22 -9.30 5.66 -17.43
CA ALA A 22 -8.18 4.79 -17.62
C ALA A 22 -8.70 3.51 -18.13
N PRO A 23 -8.83 3.38 -19.30
CA PRO A 23 -9.45 2.34 -19.91
C PRO A 23 -9.16 1.01 -19.54
N GLU A 24 -9.92 0.24 -20.06
CA GLU A 24 -9.83 -1.09 -19.88
C GLU A 24 -8.56 -1.64 -20.37
N THR A 25 -7.88 -0.88 -21.16
CA THR A 25 -6.65 -1.40 -21.68
C THR A 25 -5.64 -1.52 -20.59
N GLU A 26 -5.87 -0.78 -19.49
CA GLU A 26 -4.94 -0.84 -18.44
C GLU A 26 -5.38 -1.80 -17.40
N LYS A 27 -4.53 -2.68 -16.99
CA LYS A 27 -4.88 -3.56 -15.96
C LYS A 27 -4.92 -2.85 -14.65
N VAL A 28 -5.94 -3.10 -13.87
CA VAL A 28 -6.03 -2.55 -12.53
C VAL A 28 -5.11 -3.39 -11.68
N LYS A 29 -4.16 -2.76 -11.05
CA LYS A 29 -3.22 -3.49 -10.21
C LYS A 29 -3.80 -3.74 -8.84
N PRO A 30 -3.46 -4.88 -8.25
CA PRO A 30 -3.87 -5.17 -6.87
C PRO A 30 -3.36 -4.15 -5.89
N THR A 31 -4.16 -3.91 -4.87
CA THR A 31 -3.82 -2.98 -3.80
C THR A 31 -3.42 -3.77 -2.56
N TYR A 32 -2.45 -3.23 -1.84
CA TYR A 32 -1.95 -3.84 -0.62
C TYR A 32 -1.83 -2.80 0.48
N ILE A 33 -2.07 -3.23 1.70
CA ILE A 33 -1.90 -2.37 2.87
C ILE A 33 -0.88 -3.03 3.77
N SER A 34 0.17 -2.31 4.08
CA SER A 34 1.24 -2.82 4.90
C SER A 34 1.28 -2.08 6.23
N LEU A 35 1.26 -2.85 7.30
CA LEU A 35 1.39 -2.33 8.65
C LEU A 35 2.81 -2.60 9.08
N VAL A 36 3.54 -1.56 9.42
CA VAL A 36 4.99 -1.64 9.60
C VAL A 36 5.39 -1.28 11.01
N LYS A 37 6.30 -2.06 11.57
CA LYS A 37 6.90 -1.75 12.87
C LYS A 37 8.38 -1.57 12.67
N PHE A 38 8.95 -0.58 13.34
CA PHE A 38 10.40 -0.43 13.36
C PHE A 38 10.98 -1.54 14.22
N THR A 39 12.15 -2.02 13.82
CA THR A 39 12.93 -2.91 14.67
C THR A 39 13.74 -2.02 15.61
N GLU A 40 14.54 -2.65 16.46
CA GLU A 40 15.44 -1.89 17.33
C GLU A 40 16.34 -1.02 16.47
N LYS A 41 16.89 -1.60 15.40
CA LYS A 41 17.75 -0.85 14.49
C LYS A 41 16.98 0.30 13.85
N GLY A 42 15.77 0.03 13.43
CA GLY A 42 14.96 1.05 12.75
C GLY A 42 14.63 2.23 13.65
N ILE A 43 14.29 1.93 14.92
CA ILE A 43 13.94 3.02 15.82
C ILE A 43 15.17 3.83 16.20
N GLN A 44 16.32 3.18 16.32
CA GLN A 44 17.54 3.91 16.61
C GLN A 44 17.90 4.87 15.48
N ASN A 45 17.49 4.53 14.27
CA ASN A 45 17.77 5.36 13.10
C ASN A 45 16.50 6.01 12.56
N ALA A 46 15.57 6.32 13.47
CA ALA A 46 14.27 6.86 13.05
C ALA A 46 14.39 8.15 12.26
N LYS A 47 15.42 8.92 12.51
CA LYS A 47 15.56 10.21 11.82
C LYS A 47 15.74 10.04 10.32
N GLN A 48 16.15 8.87 9.87
CA GLN A 48 16.33 8.63 8.45
C GLN A 48 15.11 7.95 7.81
N THR A 49 14.02 7.82 8.55
CA THR A 49 12.89 7.03 8.05
C THR A 49 12.31 7.56 6.73
N THR A 50 12.20 8.88 6.57
CA THR A 50 11.66 9.42 5.33
C THR A 50 12.62 9.18 4.17
N GLN A 51 13.91 9.28 4.43
CA GLN A 51 14.91 9.04 3.41
C GLN A 51 14.90 7.58 2.97
N ARG A 52 14.71 6.68 3.94
CA ARG A 52 14.63 5.26 3.62
C ARG A 52 13.42 4.98 2.73
N LEU A 53 12.31 5.65 3.04
CA LEU A 53 11.12 5.46 2.24
C LEU A 53 11.34 5.94 0.81
N ASP A 54 11.94 7.11 0.67
CA ASP A 54 12.18 7.67 -0.65
C ASP A 54 13.07 6.75 -1.48
N ALA A 55 14.10 6.21 -0.85
CA ALA A 55 15.01 5.31 -1.56
C ALA A 55 14.29 4.04 -1.99
N TRP A 56 13.46 3.49 -1.11
CA TRP A 56 12.73 2.28 -1.42
C TRP A 56 11.70 2.53 -2.53
N ALA A 57 11.00 3.65 -2.43
CA ALA A 57 9.98 3.99 -3.43
C ALA A 57 10.60 4.11 -4.81
N ALA A 58 11.75 4.75 -4.89
CA ALA A 58 12.42 4.91 -6.17
C ALA A 58 12.87 3.55 -6.72
N LYS A 59 13.35 2.71 -5.83
CA LYS A 59 13.87 1.41 -6.24
C LYS A 59 12.75 0.51 -6.79
N VAL A 60 11.60 0.49 -6.13
CA VAL A 60 10.55 -0.44 -6.53
C VAL A 60 9.70 0.07 -7.68
N GLN A 61 9.85 1.32 -8.04
CA GLN A 61 9.05 1.87 -9.12
C GLN A 61 9.28 1.11 -10.43
N SER A 62 10.51 0.72 -10.68
CA SER A 62 10.81 0.00 -11.91
C SER A 62 10.19 -1.40 -11.92
N MET A 63 9.75 -1.88 -10.77
CA MET A 63 9.11 -3.18 -10.68
C MET A 63 7.59 -3.06 -10.79
N GLY A 64 7.09 -1.88 -11.09
CA GLY A 64 5.66 -1.67 -11.24
C GLY A 64 4.92 -1.40 -9.93
N VAL A 65 5.66 -1.09 -8.88
CA VAL A 65 5.06 -0.82 -7.57
C VAL A 65 4.89 0.68 -7.39
N THR A 66 3.69 1.09 -7.03
CA THR A 66 3.37 2.50 -6.82
C THR A 66 2.86 2.68 -5.41
N ILE A 67 3.52 3.55 -4.64
CA ILE A 67 3.05 3.87 -3.30
C ILE A 67 1.95 4.90 -3.44
N LYS A 68 0.76 4.54 -2.98
CA LYS A 68 -0.39 5.44 -3.07
C LYS A 68 -0.49 6.35 -1.87
N GLN A 69 -0.23 5.82 -0.70
CA GLN A 69 -0.31 6.60 0.53
C GLN A 69 0.66 6.03 1.54
N MET A 70 1.23 6.89 2.33
CA MET A 70 2.14 6.49 3.37
C MET A 70 1.94 7.40 4.57
N TYR A 71 1.76 6.78 5.73
CA TYR A 71 1.60 7.52 6.97
C TYR A 71 2.52 6.95 8.03
N TRP A 72 3.02 7.82 8.90
CA TRP A 72 3.70 7.40 10.12
C TRP A 72 2.69 7.53 11.24
N THR A 73 2.62 6.53 12.11
CA THR A 73 1.55 6.44 13.07
C THR A 73 2.08 6.29 14.48
N LEU A 74 1.23 6.58 15.44
CA LEU A 74 1.52 6.33 16.83
C LEU A 74 0.82 5.04 17.22
N GLY A 75 1.37 4.34 18.19
CA GLY A 75 0.72 3.13 18.69
C GLY A 75 1.48 1.90 18.31
N GLU A 76 0.75 0.83 18.12
CA GLU A 76 1.37 -0.46 17.88
C GLU A 76 2.18 -0.51 16.59
N TYR A 77 1.73 0.19 15.58
CA TYR A 77 2.44 0.22 14.30
C TYR A 77 3.04 1.60 14.09
N ASP A 78 4.16 1.63 13.41
CA ASP A 78 4.89 2.88 13.19
C ASP A 78 4.61 3.49 11.82
N GLN A 79 4.21 2.67 10.86
CA GLN A 79 3.89 3.16 9.53
C GLN A 79 2.74 2.37 8.94
N VAL A 80 1.97 3.02 8.07
CA VAL A 80 0.95 2.36 7.28
C VAL A 80 1.19 2.78 5.84
N CYS A 81 1.35 1.79 4.97
CA CYS A 81 1.64 2.04 3.56
C CYS A 81 0.58 1.39 2.70
N ILE A 82 0.01 2.16 1.78
CA ILE A 82 -0.93 1.61 0.82
C ILE A 82 -0.28 1.70 -0.54
N PHE A 83 -0.13 0.58 -1.20
CA PHE A 83 0.57 0.55 -2.48
C PHE A 83 -0.08 -0.42 -3.44
N GLU A 84 0.26 -0.27 -4.71
CA GLU A 84 -0.18 -1.17 -5.76
C GLU A 84 1.03 -1.89 -6.31
N ALA A 85 0.84 -3.15 -6.67
CA ALA A 85 1.90 -3.94 -7.28
C ALA A 85 1.27 -4.78 -8.38
N PRO A 86 2.06 -5.25 -9.34
CA PRO A 86 1.49 -6.04 -10.44
C PRO A 86 0.86 -7.36 -9.96
N ASP A 87 1.45 -7.97 -8.95
CA ASP A 87 0.94 -9.24 -8.46
C ASP A 87 1.47 -9.49 -7.06
N ASP A 88 0.99 -10.56 -6.46
CA ASP A 88 1.36 -10.89 -5.08
C ASP A 88 2.85 -11.20 -4.97
N GLU A 89 3.42 -11.84 -5.97
CA GLU A 89 4.82 -12.20 -5.89
C GLU A 89 5.71 -10.98 -5.89
N THR A 90 5.36 -9.99 -6.71
CA THR A 90 6.13 -8.76 -6.72
C THR A 90 5.98 -8.03 -5.40
N ALA A 91 4.75 -8.00 -4.86
CA ALA A 91 4.52 -7.35 -3.58
C ALA A 91 5.35 -8.02 -2.50
N ALA A 92 5.35 -9.35 -2.47
CA ALA A 92 6.12 -10.08 -1.47
C ALA A 92 7.62 -9.81 -1.62
N SER A 93 8.07 -9.77 -2.85
CA SER A 93 9.49 -9.56 -3.14
C SER A 93 9.98 -8.20 -2.63
N VAL A 94 9.23 -7.14 -2.92
CA VAL A 94 9.67 -5.82 -2.51
C VAL A 94 9.59 -5.66 -1.00
N LEU A 95 8.63 -6.33 -0.37
CA LEU A 95 8.51 -6.24 1.08
C LEU A 95 9.61 -7.02 1.77
N LEU A 96 9.95 -8.19 1.25
CA LEU A 96 11.07 -8.94 1.80
C LEU A 96 12.34 -8.13 1.68
N ALA A 97 12.55 -7.51 0.53
CA ALA A 97 13.75 -6.70 0.33
C ALA A 97 13.82 -5.56 1.35
N ALA A 98 12.67 -4.91 1.59
CA ALA A 98 12.64 -3.84 2.57
C ALA A 98 12.94 -4.34 3.97
N ASN A 99 12.37 -5.50 4.33
CA ASN A 99 12.58 -6.07 5.65
C ASN A 99 14.02 -6.56 5.83
N MET A 100 14.64 -6.99 4.76
CA MET A 100 16.02 -7.50 4.84
C MET A 100 17.03 -6.44 5.25
N LEU A 101 16.69 -5.18 5.05
CA LEU A 101 17.56 -4.11 5.49
C LEU A 101 17.61 -4.02 7.01
N GLY A 102 16.66 -4.65 7.68
CA GLY A 102 16.72 -4.79 9.12
C GLY A 102 16.06 -3.67 9.90
N ASN A 103 15.54 -2.67 9.24
CA ASN A 103 14.95 -1.51 9.93
C ASN A 103 13.49 -1.70 10.27
N ILE A 104 12.80 -2.60 9.58
CA ILE A 104 11.37 -2.76 9.76
C ILE A 104 10.95 -4.22 9.70
N ARG A 105 9.79 -4.47 10.29
CA ARG A 105 9.06 -5.70 10.08
C ARG A 105 7.68 -5.28 9.63
N SER A 106 7.13 -5.99 8.67
CA SER A 106 5.85 -5.59 8.11
C SER A 106 4.87 -6.73 8.07
N GLN A 107 3.59 -6.37 8.11
CA GLN A 107 2.49 -7.30 7.94
C GLN A 107 1.65 -6.71 6.83
N THR A 108 1.55 -7.41 5.72
CA THR A 108 0.90 -6.87 4.54
C THR A 108 -0.34 -7.66 4.21
N MET A 109 -1.38 -6.94 3.84
CA MET A 109 -2.66 -7.52 3.51
C MET A 109 -3.03 -7.17 2.09
N ARG A 110 -3.63 -8.12 1.40
CA ARG A 110 -4.22 -7.85 0.11
C ARG A 110 -5.49 -7.06 0.39
N ALA A 111 -5.67 -5.96 -0.29
CA ALA A 111 -6.83 -5.10 -0.08
C ALA A 111 -7.69 -5.07 -1.33
N PHE A 112 -8.99 -4.92 -1.15
CA PHE A 112 -9.92 -4.89 -2.27
C PHE A 112 -10.71 -3.59 -2.22
N THR A 113 -10.81 -2.95 -3.36
CA THR A 113 -11.64 -1.75 -3.48
C THR A 113 -13.09 -2.19 -3.47
N ALA A 114 -14.00 -1.23 -3.36
CA ALA A 114 -15.42 -1.55 -3.36
C ALA A 114 -15.84 -2.26 -4.65
N PRO A 115 -15.44 -1.78 -5.83
CA PRO A 115 -15.79 -2.52 -7.05
C PRO A 115 -15.23 -3.94 -7.07
N GLU A 116 -14.01 -4.11 -6.57
CA GLU A 116 -13.44 -5.44 -6.51
C GLU A 116 -14.22 -6.32 -5.54
N MET A 117 -14.65 -5.73 -4.43
CA MET A 117 -15.40 -6.49 -3.45
C MET A 117 -16.74 -6.94 -4.02
N GLU A 118 -17.34 -6.11 -4.85
CA GLU A 118 -18.59 -6.50 -5.47
C GLU A 118 -18.42 -7.72 -6.34
N LYS A 119 -17.30 -7.82 -7.03
CA LYS A 119 -17.04 -8.99 -7.84
C LYS A 119 -16.86 -10.22 -6.98
N ILE A 120 -16.22 -10.03 -5.83
CA ILE A 120 -16.03 -11.13 -4.90
C ILE A 120 -17.37 -11.62 -4.38
N LEU A 121 -18.23 -10.67 -4.01
CA LEU A 121 -19.53 -11.02 -3.47
C LEU A 121 -20.35 -11.79 -4.49
N ALA A 122 -20.20 -11.45 -5.76
CA ALA A 122 -20.94 -12.12 -6.81
C ALA A 122 -20.55 -13.58 -6.95
N LYS A 123 -19.41 -13.98 -6.38
CA LYS A 123 -18.97 -15.36 -6.46
C LYS A 123 -19.48 -16.20 -5.30
N ILE A 124 -20.11 -15.59 -4.34
CA ILE A 124 -20.62 -16.33 -3.21
C ILE A 124 -21.83 -17.12 -3.65
N PRO A 125 -21.85 -18.45 -3.41
CA PRO A 125 -22.94 -19.30 -3.89
C PRO A 125 -24.25 -19.04 -3.17
#